data_6408de7bd7f8c4d188c8cdbedeae98cf
#
_entry.id   6408de7bd7f8c4d188c8cdbedeae98cf
#
_cell.length_a   1.000
_cell.length_b   1.000
_cell.length_c   1.000
_cell.angle_alpha   90.00
_cell.angle_beta   90.00
_cell.angle_gamma   90.00
#
_symmetry.space_group_name_H-M   'P 1'
#
loop_
_entity.id
_entity.type
_entity.pdbx_description
1 polymer ?
#
loop_
_entity_poly.entity_id
_entity_poly.type
_entity_poly.pdbx_seq_one_letter_code
_entity_poly.pdbx_strand_id
1 'polypeptide(L)'
;MNYQKKIDYISKWIKEYATSLSFQPVSLVIGVSGGIDSAVTSTLCAKTGFKTIAISMPIKQNLNQHDLSLKHLDWLKNNFENVETKIIELDNVFASFENTMKDFNNSLAFANSRSRLRMVTLYQIAQANKGIVVGTGNKVEDFGVGFYTKYGDGGVDISPIADCKKTDVWNIGKSLGVI
;
A
#
# COMPACT_ATOMS: atom_id res chain seq x y z
N MET A 1 -16.95 -19.92 -2.44
CA MET A 1 -16.76 -18.66 -3.19
C MET A 1 -15.52 -18.81 -4.07
N ASN A 2 -15.59 -18.45 -5.35
CA ASN A 2 -14.42 -18.61 -6.26
C ASN A 2 -13.53 -17.37 -6.14
N TYR A 3 -12.44 -17.46 -5.38
CA TYR A 3 -11.52 -16.35 -5.15
C TYR A 3 -10.74 -15.95 -6.41
N GLN A 4 -10.55 -16.87 -7.37
CA GLN A 4 -9.95 -16.52 -8.66
C GLN A 4 -10.81 -15.49 -9.41
N LYS A 5 -12.13 -15.67 -9.47
CA LYS A 5 -13.04 -14.68 -10.06
C LYS A 5 -12.98 -13.33 -9.36
N LYS A 6 -12.78 -13.31 -8.02
CA LYS A 6 -12.65 -12.07 -7.25
C LYS A 6 -11.32 -11.36 -7.57
N ILE A 7 -10.24 -12.10 -7.68
CA ILE A 7 -8.93 -11.60 -8.13
C ILE A 7 -9.03 -10.94 -9.50
N ASP A 8 -9.62 -11.65 -10.46
CA ASP A 8 -9.76 -11.17 -11.84
C ASP A 8 -10.65 -9.93 -11.90
N TYR A 9 -11.75 -9.91 -11.14
CA TYR A 9 -12.63 -8.75 -11.03
C TYR A 9 -11.92 -7.52 -10.46
N ILE A 10 -11.21 -7.66 -9.33
CA ILE A 10 -10.53 -6.52 -8.69
C ILE A 10 -9.39 -5.99 -9.59
N SER A 11 -8.57 -6.89 -10.17
CA SER A 11 -7.49 -6.47 -11.06
C SER A 11 -8.03 -5.76 -12.32
N LYS A 12 -9.14 -6.26 -12.88
CA LYS A 12 -9.84 -5.61 -13.99
C LYS A 12 -10.37 -4.24 -13.59
N TRP A 13 -11.01 -4.12 -12.42
CA TRP A 13 -11.53 -2.86 -11.90
C TRP A 13 -10.43 -1.81 -11.71
N ILE A 14 -9.28 -2.18 -11.12
CA ILE A 14 -8.13 -1.27 -10.99
C ILE A 14 -7.71 -0.74 -12.37
N LYS A 15 -7.60 -1.64 -13.35
CA LYS A 15 -7.21 -1.30 -14.72
C LYS A 15 -8.21 -0.35 -15.38
N GLU A 16 -9.49 -0.68 -15.31
CA GLU A 16 -10.57 0.13 -15.89
C GLU A 16 -10.63 1.52 -15.25
N TYR A 17 -10.51 1.60 -13.93
CA TYR A 17 -10.46 2.88 -13.22
C TYR A 17 -9.28 3.72 -13.70
N ALA A 18 -8.06 3.19 -13.69
CA ALA A 18 -6.88 3.92 -14.13
C ALA A 18 -7.01 4.41 -15.58
N THR A 19 -7.54 3.58 -16.48
CA THR A 19 -7.74 3.98 -17.89
C THR A 19 -8.87 4.99 -18.10
N SER A 20 -9.82 5.11 -17.18
CA SER A 20 -10.93 6.07 -17.26
C SER A 20 -10.55 7.49 -16.86
N LEU A 21 -9.42 7.67 -16.17
CA LEU A 21 -8.98 8.98 -15.71
C LEU A 21 -8.48 9.84 -16.89
N SER A 22 -8.85 11.11 -16.91
CA SER A 22 -8.53 12.05 -18.00
C SER A 22 -7.03 12.27 -18.19
N PHE A 23 -6.23 12.19 -17.11
CA PHE A 23 -4.76 12.33 -17.17
C PHE A 23 -4.02 11.04 -17.50
N GLN A 24 -4.73 9.91 -17.65
CA GLN A 24 -4.21 8.59 -18.00
C GLN A 24 -2.93 8.22 -17.23
N PRO A 25 -3.05 7.79 -15.97
CA PRO A 25 -1.88 7.40 -15.19
C PRO A 25 -1.15 6.24 -15.85
N VAL A 26 0.17 6.26 -15.79
CA VAL A 26 1.04 5.23 -16.36
C VAL A 26 1.60 4.28 -15.30
N SER A 27 1.38 4.58 -14.01
CA SER A 27 1.85 3.74 -12.92
C SER A 27 0.87 3.69 -11.74
N LEU A 28 0.95 2.58 -10.99
CA LEU A 28 0.28 2.37 -9.72
C LEU A 28 1.34 2.40 -8.62
N VAL A 29 1.17 3.22 -7.60
CA VAL A 29 2.15 3.39 -6.50
C VAL A 29 1.54 2.87 -5.21
N ILE A 30 2.22 1.96 -4.53
CA ILE A 30 1.68 1.29 -3.35
C ILE A 30 2.73 1.05 -2.27
N GLY A 31 2.35 1.29 -1.01
CA GLY A 31 3.16 0.95 0.15
C GLY A 31 3.04 -0.52 0.53
N VAL A 32 4.17 -1.17 0.83
CA VAL A 32 4.25 -2.56 1.30
C VAL A 32 4.73 -2.57 2.74
N SER A 33 3.82 -2.91 3.67
CA SER A 33 4.08 -2.86 5.12
C SER A 33 4.60 -4.17 5.72
N GLY A 34 4.54 -5.27 4.96
CA GLY A 34 4.75 -6.63 5.47
C GLY A 34 3.46 -7.30 5.98
N GLY A 35 2.31 -6.61 5.94
CA GLY A 35 1.01 -7.17 6.24
C GLY A 35 0.33 -7.77 5.01
N ILE A 36 -0.62 -8.70 5.24
CA ILE A 36 -1.34 -9.42 4.18
C ILE A 36 -2.12 -8.48 3.23
N ASP A 37 -2.69 -7.38 3.74
CA ASP A 37 -3.47 -6.45 2.93
C ASP A 37 -2.60 -5.78 1.87
N SER A 38 -1.42 -5.27 2.27
CA SER A 38 -0.47 -4.65 1.34
C SER A 38 0.11 -5.67 0.34
N ALA A 39 0.35 -6.91 0.78
CA ALA A 39 0.84 -7.97 -0.08
C ALA A 39 -0.19 -8.38 -1.14
N VAL A 40 -1.45 -8.55 -0.75
CA VAL A 40 -2.55 -8.85 -1.67
C VAL A 40 -2.76 -7.71 -2.64
N THR A 41 -2.86 -6.48 -2.15
CA THR A 41 -3.17 -5.33 -3.01
C THR A 41 -2.07 -5.04 -4.02
N SER A 42 -0.79 -5.10 -3.61
CA SER A 42 0.34 -4.92 -4.52
C SER A 42 0.41 -6.00 -5.62
N THR A 43 0.05 -7.24 -5.27
CA THR A 43 -0.05 -8.34 -6.24
C THR A 43 -1.20 -8.12 -7.22
N LEU A 44 -2.36 -7.64 -6.76
CA LEU A 44 -3.48 -7.28 -7.61
C LEU A 44 -3.12 -6.13 -8.58
N CYS A 45 -2.37 -5.13 -8.11
CA CYS A 45 -1.82 -4.07 -8.96
C CYS A 45 -0.89 -4.65 -10.04
N ALA A 46 0.05 -5.50 -9.67
CA ALA A 46 0.97 -6.15 -10.60
C ALA A 46 0.23 -6.94 -11.70
N LYS A 47 -0.86 -7.63 -11.35
CA LYS A 47 -1.71 -8.39 -12.29
C LYS A 47 -2.44 -7.53 -13.33
N THR A 48 -2.55 -6.22 -13.12
CA THR A 48 -3.19 -5.31 -14.11
C THR A 48 -2.38 -5.13 -15.37
N GLY A 49 -1.07 -5.37 -15.32
CA GLY A 49 -0.10 -5.06 -16.37
C GLY A 49 0.39 -3.60 -16.37
N PHE A 50 -0.19 -2.71 -15.54
CA PHE A 50 0.38 -1.37 -15.34
C PHE A 50 1.73 -1.44 -14.63
N LYS A 51 2.62 -0.47 -14.92
CA LYS A 51 3.82 -0.29 -14.11
C LYS A 51 3.39 -0.13 -12.64
N THR A 52 3.84 -1.03 -11.77
CA THR A 52 3.54 -1.01 -10.35
C THR A 52 4.81 -0.68 -9.57
N ILE A 53 4.80 0.41 -8.80
CA ILE A 53 5.91 0.82 -7.94
C ILE A 53 5.54 0.43 -6.51
N ALA A 54 6.14 -0.65 -6.01
CA ALA A 54 5.91 -1.19 -4.68
C ALA A 54 7.03 -0.73 -3.73
N ILE A 55 6.67 -0.13 -2.59
CA ILE A 55 7.61 0.61 -1.75
C ILE A 55 7.51 0.17 -0.29
N SER A 56 8.64 -0.24 0.28
CA SER A 56 8.80 -0.35 1.74
C SER A 56 9.29 0.97 2.30
N MET A 57 8.65 1.46 3.36
CA MET A 57 8.95 2.75 3.99
C MET A 57 9.08 2.57 5.50
N PRO A 58 10.19 1.98 5.99
CA PRO A 58 10.37 1.77 7.42
C PRO A 58 10.48 3.11 8.16
N ILE A 59 9.79 3.21 9.32
CA ILE A 59 9.92 4.26 10.32
C ILE A 59 9.84 3.59 11.68
N LYS A 60 10.97 3.36 12.35
CA LYS A 60 11.06 2.66 13.64
C LYS A 60 10.23 1.37 13.64
N GLN A 61 10.29 0.64 12.53
CA GLN A 61 9.45 -0.52 12.29
C GLN A 61 9.99 -1.75 13.01
N ASN A 62 9.09 -2.66 13.42
CA ASN A 62 9.47 -3.97 13.93
C ASN A 62 10.24 -4.76 12.86
N LEU A 63 11.39 -5.34 13.22
CA LEU A 63 12.27 -6.06 12.31
C LEU A 63 11.56 -7.17 11.55
N ASN A 64 10.70 -7.95 12.22
CA ASN A 64 9.95 -9.03 11.57
C ASN A 64 9.00 -8.53 10.46
N GLN A 65 8.31 -7.40 10.71
CA GLN A 65 7.44 -6.81 9.70
C GLN A 65 8.24 -6.23 8.53
N HIS A 66 9.39 -5.62 8.82
CA HIS A 66 10.29 -5.13 7.79
C HIS A 66 10.79 -6.28 6.91
N ASP A 67 11.27 -7.36 7.50
CA ASP A 67 11.73 -8.56 6.76
C ASP A 67 10.63 -9.14 5.86
N LEU A 68 9.38 -9.19 6.35
CA LEU A 68 8.25 -9.64 5.54
C LEU A 68 8.00 -8.71 4.36
N SER A 69 8.13 -7.39 4.55
CA SER A 69 7.99 -6.43 3.45
C SER A 69 9.07 -6.62 2.39
N LEU A 70 10.32 -6.83 2.77
CA LEU A 70 11.44 -7.08 1.85
C LEU A 70 11.25 -8.39 1.06
N LYS A 71 10.90 -9.47 1.74
CA LYS A 71 10.60 -10.77 1.08
C LYS A 71 9.48 -10.64 0.06
N HIS A 72 8.44 -9.88 0.38
CA HIS A 72 7.34 -9.67 -0.56
C HIS A 72 7.75 -8.79 -1.75
N LEU A 73 8.56 -7.75 -1.54
CA LEU A 73 9.10 -6.94 -2.64
C LEU A 73 9.95 -7.79 -3.60
N ASP A 74 10.81 -8.65 -3.06
CA ASP A 74 11.62 -9.57 -3.87
C ASP A 74 10.74 -10.57 -4.62
N TRP A 75 9.72 -11.12 -3.96
CA TRP A 75 8.77 -12.00 -4.59
C TRP A 75 8.03 -11.32 -5.75
N LEU A 76 7.53 -10.09 -5.56
CA LEU A 76 6.87 -9.33 -6.61
C LEU A 76 7.80 -9.11 -7.82
N LYS A 77 9.03 -8.67 -7.57
CA LYS A 77 10.03 -8.42 -8.61
C LYS A 77 10.36 -9.67 -9.42
N ASN A 78 10.38 -10.84 -8.78
CA ASN A 78 10.71 -12.11 -9.45
C ASN A 78 9.52 -12.71 -10.21
N ASN A 79 8.28 -12.31 -9.91
CA ASN A 79 7.08 -12.86 -10.53
C ASN A 79 6.41 -11.94 -11.54
N PHE A 80 6.77 -10.64 -11.58
CA PHE A 80 6.10 -9.65 -12.42
C PHE A 80 7.12 -8.69 -13.05
N GLU A 81 7.23 -8.69 -14.37
CA GLU A 81 8.15 -7.82 -15.12
C GLU A 81 7.76 -6.32 -15.05
N ASN A 82 6.48 -6.02 -14.79
CA ASN A 82 5.95 -4.67 -14.68
C ASN A 82 6.08 -4.07 -13.26
N VAL A 83 6.78 -4.75 -12.34
CA VAL A 83 6.95 -4.27 -10.97
C VAL A 83 8.34 -3.68 -10.76
N GLU A 84 8.38 -2.45 -10.26
CA GLU A 84 9.55 -1.79 -9.72
C GLU A 84 9.45 -1.76 -8.18
N THR A 85 10.51 -2.20 -7.49
CA THR A 85 10.53 -2.20 -6.01
C THR A 85 11.51 -1.17 -5.47
N LYS A 86 11.14 -0.50 -4.38
CA LYS A 86 11.99 0.47 -3.69
C LYS A 86 11.92 0.31 -2.17
N ILE A 87 13.02 0.67 -1.53
CA ILE A 87 13.08 0.87 -0.07
C ILE A 87 13.40 2.34 0.16
N ILE A 88 12.61 3.03 0.94
CA ILE A 88 12.81 4.45 1.28
C ILE A 88 12.85 4.58 2.78
N GLU A 89 14.05 4.75 3.32
CA GLU A 89 14.30 4.94 4.74
C GLU A 89 13.80 6.31 5.19
N LEU A 90 12.81 6.32 6.08
CA LEU A 90 12.20 7.55 6.59
C LEU A 90 12.57 7.86 8.05
N ASP A 91 13.40 7.04 8.68
CA ASP A 91 13.77 7.19 10.09
C ASP A 91 14.37 8.56 10.41
N ASN A 92 15.34 9.03 9.61
CA ASN A 92 15.99 10.32 9.83
C ASN A 92 15.02 11.50 9.63
N VAL A 93 14.15 11.41 8.62
CA VAL A 93 13.14 12.45 8.36
C VAL A 93 12.16 12.51 9.52
N PHE A 94 11.71 11.35 10.00
CA PHE A 94 10.78 11.28 11.13
C PHE A 94 11.43 11.71 12.44
N ALA A 95 12.69 11.36 12.70
CA ALA A 95 13.43 11.80 13.89
C ALA A 95 13.57 13.34 13.94
N SER A 96 13.82 13.98 12.79
CA SER A 96 13.84 15.44 12.68
C SER A 96 12.47 16.04 13.00
N PHE A 97 11.39 15.43 12.47
CA PHE A 97 10.02 15.85 12.79
C PHE A 97 9.70 15.70 14.29
N GLU A 98 10.03 14.56 14.91
CA GLU A 98 9.83 14.35 16.36
C GLU A 98 10.56 15.40 17.19
N ASN A 99 11.81 15.73 16.85
CA ASN A 99 12.57 16.74 17.53
C ASN A 99 11.94 18.14 17.43
N THR A 100 11.42 18.49 16.25
CA THR A 100 10.71 19.75 16.02
C THR A 100 9.42 19.83 16.84
N MET A 101 8.73 18.69 17.00
CA MET A 101 7.44 18.58 17.70
C MET A 101 7.55 18.12 19.16
N LYS A 102 8.73 18.22 19.77
CA LYS A 102 8.98 17.72 21.13
C LYS A 102 8.03 18.24 22.20
N ASP A 103 7.54 19.48 22.05
CA ASP A 103 6.61 20.12 22.99
C ASP A 103 5.17 19.58 22.84
N PHE A 104 4.89 18.85 21.78
CA PHE A 104 3.60 18.18 21.48
C PHE A 104 3.73 16.66 21.53
N ASN A 105 4.55 16.15 22.44
CA ASN A 105 4.86 14.73 22.57
C ASN A 105 3.63 13.91 22.97
N ASN A 106 3.11 13.13 22.03
CA ASN A 106 2.02 12.18 22.23
C ASN A 106 2.21 10.96 21.29
N SER A 107 2.20 9.78 21.86
CA SER A 107 2.51 8.54 21.12
C SER A 107 1.53 8.27 19.97
N LEU A 108 0.23 8.51 20.16
CA LEU A 108 -0.80 8.34 19.15
C LEU A 108 -0.67 9.40 18.04
N ALA A 109 -0.39 10.65 18.41
CA ALA A 109 -0.16 11.73 17.45
C ALA A 109 1.06 11.40 16.56
N PHE A 110 2.16 10.91 17.13
CA PHE A 110 3.32 10.50 16.37
C PHE A 110 3.07 9.24 15.52
N ALA A 111 2.25 8.28 16.00
CA ALA A 111 1.83 7.15 15.17
C ALA A 111 1.09 7.60 13.91
N ASN A 112 0.13 8.51 14.07
CA ASN A 112 -0.60 9.11 12.95
C ASN A 112 0.30 9.95 12.03
N SER A 113 1.31 10.64 12.59
CA SER A 113 2.27 11.40 11.79
C SER A 113 3.17 10.49 10.94
N ARG A 114 3.54 9.31 11.45
CA ARG A 114 4.25 8.30 10.64
C ARG A 114 3.41 7.83 9.45
N SER A 115 2.12 7.58 9.65
CA SER A 115 1.21 7.20 8.56
C SER A 115 1.11 8.31 7.51
N ARG A 116 0.99 9.58 7.93
CA ARG A 116 0.94 10.74 7.04
C ARG A 116 2.26 10.97 6.28
N LEU A 117 3.40 10.76 6.93
CA LEU A 117 4.70 10.88 6.26
C LEU A 117 4.87 9.84 5.16
N ARG A 118 4.44 8.59 5.40
CA ARG A 118 4.40 7.57 4.33
C ARG A 118 3.49 8.00 3.18
N MET A 119 2.35 8.60 3.46
CA MET A 119 1.42 9.05 2.42
C MET A 119 1.99 10.20 1.59
N VAL A 120 2.63 11.19 2.23
CA VAL A 120 3.34 12.26 1.51
C VAL A 120 4.40 11.67 0.58
N THR A 121 5.15 10.66 1.04
CA THR A 121 6.18 9.97 0.24
C THR A 121 5.56 9.24 -0.96
N LEU A 122 4.46 8.53 -0.77
CA LEU A 122 3.77 7.84 -1.87
C LEU A 122 3.25 8.82 -2.92
N TYR A 123 2.61 9.93 -2.51
CA TYR A 123 2.14 10.95 -3.44
C TYR A 123 3.28 11.66 -4.18
N GLN A 124 4.41 11.93 -3.52
CA GLN A 124 5.60 12.47 -4.19
C GLN A 124 6.07 11.54 -5.31
N ILE A 125 6.10 10.23 -5.05
CA ILE A 125 6.52 9.24 -6.04
C ILE A 125 5.47 9.10 -7.15
N ALA A 126 4.19 9.07 -6.79
CA ALA A 126 3.10 8.98 -7.75
C ALA A 126 3.12 10.16 -8.72
N GLN A 127 3.23 11.38 -8.21
CA GLN A 127 3.30 12.58 -9.05
C GLN A 127 4.52 12.55 -9.98
N ALA A 128 5.69 12.18 -9.48
CA ALA A 128 6.92 12.08 -10.27
C ALA A 128 6.86 11.00 -11.36
N ASN A 129 6.03 9.97 -11.20
CA ASN A 129 5.88 8.85 -12.12
C ASN A 129 4.54 8.87 -12.89
N LYS A 130 3.81 9.98 -12.89
CA LYS A 130 2.47 10.10 -13.51
C LYS A 130 1.54 8.95 -13.08
N GLY A 131 1.52 8.66 -11.78
CA GLY A 131 0.80 7.54 -11.20
C GLY A 131 -0.30 7.97 -10.24
N ILE A 132 -1.01 6.97 -9.72
CA ILE A 132 -1.99 7.10 -8.64
C ILE A 132 -1.55 6.27 -7.43
N VAL A 133 -1.95 6.70 -6.24
CA VAL A 133 -1.68 6.01 -4.98
C VAL A 133 -2.78 4.98 -4.70
N VAL A 134 -2.37 3.73 -4.50
CA VAL A 134 -3.28 2.62 -4.21
C VAL A 134 -3.24 2.30 -2.72
N GLY A 135 -4.41 2.37 -2.08
CA GLY A 135 -4.60 2.05 -0.67
C GLY A 135 -4.76 0.55 -0.41
N THR A 136 -4.48 0.16 0.81
CA THR A 136 -4.48 -1.23 1.28
C THR A 136 -5.52 -1.51 2.37
N GLY A 137 -6.41 -0.57 2.63
CA GLY A 137 -7.47 -0.69 3.63
C GLY A 137 -8.53 -1.72 3.23
N ASN A 138 -8.96 -2.54 4.18
CA ASN A 138 -10.00 -3.53 4.00
C ASN A 138 -11.30 -3.12 4.71
N LYS A 139 -12.40 -3.79 4.35
CA LYS A 139 -13.74 -3.45 4.85
C LYS A 139 -13.86 -3.43 6.38
N VAL A 140 -13.17 -4.32 7.07
CA VAL A 140 -13.30 -4.47 8.53
C VAL A 140 -12.54 -3.36 9.24
N GLU A 141 -11.30 -3.08 8.82
CA GLU A 141 -10.43 -2.11 9.47
C GLU A 141 -10.91 -0.68 9.21
N ASP A 142 -11.14 -0.32 7.94
CA ASP A 142 -11.48 1.06 7.58
C ASP A 142 -12.94 1.40 7.88
N PHE A 143 -13.87 0.56 7.44
CA PHE A 143 -15.31 0.87 7.50
C PHE A 143 -16.04 0.21 8.67
N GLY A 144 -15.52 -0.90 9.20
CA GLY A 144 -16.10 -1.57 10.36
C GLY A 144 -15.66 -0.95 11.67
N VAL A 145 -14.34 -0.83 11.87
CA VAL A 145 -13.72 -0.33 13.11
C VAL A 145 -13.35 1.14 13.01
N GLY A 146 -13.09 1.65 11.80
CA GLY A 146 -12.59 3.00 11.57
C GLY A 146 -11.10 3.15 11.96
N PHE A 147 -10.34 2.08 11.84
CA PHE A 147 -8.92 2.06 12.18
C PHE A 147 -8.06 2.50 10.99
N TYR A 148 -8.04 3.78 10.73
CA TYR A 148 -7.18 4.42 9.73
C TYR A 148 -6.79 5.83 10.16
N THR A 149 -5.74 6.36 9.58
CA THR A 149 -5.30 7.74 9.80
C THR A 149 -5.79 8.62 8.65
N LYS A 150 -6.61 9.63 8.99
CA LYS A 150 -7.04 10.66 8.01
C LYS A 150 -5.81 11.36 7.42
N TYR A 151 -5.75 11.44 6.10
CA TYR A 151 -4.61 11.94 5.31
C TYR A 151 -3.32 11.11 5.45
N GLY A 152 -3.38 9.94 6.12
CA GLY A 152 -2.37 8.91 6.12
C GLY A 152 -2.81 7.75 5.24
N ASP A 153 -2.85 6.54 5.79
CA ASP A 153 -3.30 5.33 5.09
C ASP A 153 -4.74 5.41 4.55
N GLY A 154 -5.60 6.26 5.13
CA GLY A 154 -6.93 6.56 4.60
C GLY A 154 -6.97 7.62 3.48
N GLY A 155 -5.83 8.25 3.15
CA GLY A 155 -5.74 9.31 2.13
C GLY A 155 -5.15 8.79 0.81
N VAL A 156 -5.90 8.01 0.05
CA VAL A 156 -5.46 7.32 -1.17
C VAL A 156 -6.37 7.65 -2.35
N ASP A 157 -5.92 7.40 -3.59
CA ASP A 157 -6.74 7.65 -4.78
C ASP A 157 -7.75 6.53 -5.02
N ILE A 158 -7.38 5.28 -4.74
CA ILE A 158 -8.26 4.10 -4.83
C ILE A 158 -8.01 3.11 -3.69
N SER A 159 -9.05 2.37 -3.30
CA SER A 159 -9.00 1.33 -2.26
C SER A 159 -9.56 -0.01 -2.79
N PRO A 160 -8.76 -0.79 -3.53
CA PRO A 160 -9.25 -1.96 -4.28
C PRO A 160 -9.84 -3.08 -3.43
N ILE A 161 -9.43 -3.20 -2.18
CA ILE A 161 -9.90 -4.24 -1.25
C ILE A 161 -10.86 -3.71 -0.17
N ALA A 162 -11.35 -2.47 -0.32
CA ALA A 162 -12.24 -1.82 0.65
C ALA A 162 -13.54 -2.62 0.91
N ASP A 163 -14.04 -3.38 -0.06
CA ASP A 163 -15.20 -4.25 0.07
C ASP A 163 -14.88 -5.68 0.54
N CYS A 164 -13.60 -6.01 0.71
CA CYS A 164 -13.15 -7.32 1.15
C CYS A 164 -13.14 -7.43 2.68
N LYS A 165 -13.75 -8.49 3.22
CA LYS A 165 -13.56 -8.86 4.62
C LYS A 165 -12.13 -9.38 4.83
N LYS A 166 -11.62 -9.33 6.06
CA LYS A 166 -10.28 -9.84 6.38
C LYS A 166 -10.09 -11.31 5.96
N THR A 167 -11.13 -12.14 6.14
CA THR A 167 -11.15 -13.53 5.66
C THR A 167 -11.06 -13.65 4.14
N ASP A 168 -11.67 -12.72 3.39
CA ASP A 168 -11.53 -12.67 1.93
C ASP A 168 -10.10 -12.33 1.53
N VAL A 169 -9.47 -11.35 2.20
CA VAL A 169 -8.08 -10.96 1.92
C VAL A 169 -7.14 -12.15 2.12
N TRP A 170 -7.28 -12.91 3.22
CA TRP A 170 -6.49 -14.12 3.45
C TRP A 170 -6.67 -15.18 2.36
N ASN A 171 -7.91 -15.42 1.93
CA ASN A 171 -8.19 -16.41 0.89
C ASN A 171 -7.72 -15.96 -0.51
N ILE A 172 -7.82 -14.66 -0.81
CA ILE A 172 -7.24 -14.07 -2.02
C ILE A 172 -5.72 -14.24 -1.98
N GLY A 173 -5.07 -13.93 -0.86
CA GLY A 173 -3.63 -14.10 -0.67
C GLY A 173 -3.17 -15.53 -0.92
N LYS A 174 -3.87 -16.52 -0.35
CA LYS A 174 -3.62 -17.95 -0.63
C LYS A 174 -3.75 -18.29 -2.12
N SER A 175 -4.79 -17.77 -2.77
CA SER A 175 -5.03 -18.04 -4.21
C SER A 175 -4.00 -17.35 -5.11
N LEU A 176 -3.39 -16.26 -4.66
CA LEU A 176 -2.31 -15.54 -5.35
C LEU A 176 -0.93 -16.14 -5.09
N GLY A 177 -0.80 -17.07 -4.15
CA GLY A 177 0.49 -17.60 -3.72
C GLY A 177 1.32 -16.60 -2.90
N VAL A 178 0.69 -15.59 -2.31
CA VAL A 178 1.32 -14.65 -1.40
C VAL A 178 1.52 -15.32 -0.04
N ILE A 179 2.69 -15.18 0.54
CA ILE A 179 3.10 -15.81 1.81
C ILE A 179 2.57 -15.01 3.00
#